data_476db1c15796684258b1b22114bf81e1
#
_entry.id   476db1c15796684258b1b22114bf81e1
#
_cell.length_a   1.000
_cell.length_b   1.000
_cell.length_c   1.000
_cell.angle_alpha   90.00
_cell.angle_beta   90.00
_cell.angle_gamma   90.00
#
_symmetry.space_group_name_H-M   'P 1'
#
loop_
_entity.id
_entity.type
_entity.pdbx_description
1 polymer ?
#
loop_
_entity_poly.entity_id
_entity_poly.type
_entity_poly.pdbx_seq_one_letter_code
_entity_poly.pdbx_strand_id
1 'polypeptide(L)'
;VLEPFLSIFIVCAAAFLAGNLNALAGGGSFITLPALIFLGISPINANTTSAASLLPGYFGSVIGFKNLYRDLDRKHIITLASIASASSVLGALLLINTKDEVFISLLPWLILLATLLFIFNPKRSKKEDKPGNLLQFLGVSLVSVYGGYFNGGLGIATLAALSLGREMTIKHLSAIKSLLSFLLTSVSVCIFFISGYIEWSYVFYMMIFSAIGGFCGAKLTQALPEMTVRRFIIFTGFLVTILLFLY
;
A
#
# COMPACT_ATOMS: atom_id res chain seq x y z
N VAL A 1 -14.64 -1.52 26.30
CA VAL A 1 -14.67 -2.54 25.26
C VAL A 1 -15.88 -2.27 24.39
N LEU A 2 -15.69 -2.00 23.10
CA LEU A 2 -16.79 -1.80 22.15
C LEU A 2 -17.58 -3.12 22.01
N GLU A 3 -18.87 -3.01 21.74
CA GLU A 3 -19.68 -4.19 21.43
C GLU A 3 -19.08 -4.95 20.23
N PRO A 4 -19.04 -6.29 20.25
CA PRO A 4 -18.42 -7.10 19.17
C PRO A 4 -18.95 -6.76 17.78
N PHE A 5 -20.25 -6.48 17.67
CA PHE A 5 -20.88 -6.09 16.41
C PHE A 5 -20.34 -4.75 15.87
N LEU A 6 -20.18 -3.74 16.74
CA LEU A 6 -19.65 -2.43 16.37
C LEU A 6 -18.18 -2.53 15.93
N SER A 7 -17.38 -3.34 16.62
CA SER A 7 -15.98 -3.59 16.27
C SER A 7 -15.85 -4.20 14.86
N ILE A 8 -16.66 -5.24 14.56
CA ILE A 8 -16.67 -5.86 13.23
C ILE A 8 -17.14 -4.87 12.17
N PHE A 9 -18.16 -4.08 12.43
CA PHE A 9 -18.64 -3.07 11.48
C PHE A 9 -17.55 -2.04 11.15
N ILE A 10 -16.84 -1.54 12.18
CA ILE A 10 -15.73 -0.56 12.01
C ILE A 10 -14.63 -1.14 11.11
N VAL A 11 -14.16 -2.36 11.37
CA VAL A 11 -13.08 -2.95 10.58
C VAL A 11 -13.52 -3.30 9.15
N CYS A 12 -14.77 -3.72 8.94
CA CYS A 12 -15.32 -3.96 7.61
C CYS A 12 -15.40 -2.67 6.78
N ALA A 13 -15.94 -1.60 7.35
CA ALA A 13 -16.01 -0.30 6.71
C ALA A 13 -14.61 0.26 6.42
N ALA A 14 -13.71 0.18 7.40
CA ALA A 14 -12.31 0.57 7.24
C ALA A 14 -11.63 -0.21 6.12
N ALA A 15 -11.82 -1.53 6.06
CA ALA A 15 -11.22 -2.39 5.03
C ALA A 15 -11.78 -2.11 3.64
N PHE A 16 -13.08 -1.86 3.49
CA PHE A 16 -13.69 -1.49 2.20
C PHE A 16 -13.14 -0.15 1.70
N LEU A 17 -13.14 0.87 2.55
CA LEU A 17 -12.58 2.19 2.20
C LEU A 17 -11.08 2.10 1.89
N ALA A 18 -10.34 1.32 2.68
CA ALA A 18 -8.92 1.09 2.49
C ALA A 18 -8.61 0.37 1.17
N GLY A 19 -9.42 -0.62 0.79
CA GLY A 19 -9.31 -1.30 -0.50
C GLY A 19 -9.49 -0.32 -1.66
N ASN A 20 -10.53 0.52 -1.60
CA ASN A 20 -10.75 1.58 -2.59
C ASN A 20 -9.55 2.54 -2.66
N LEU A 21 -9.10 3.03 -1.51
CA LEU A 21 -7.98 3.96 -1.41
C LEU A 21 -6.68 3.34 -1.93
N ASN A 22 -6.44 2.05 -1.67
CA ASN A 22 -5.27 1.35 -2.18
C ASN A 22 -5.24 1.27 -3.71
N ALA A 23 -6.37 1.01 -4.34
CA ALA A 23 -6.46 0.99 -5.81
C ALA A 23 -6.22 2.37 -6.40
N LEU A 24 -6.86 3.41 -5.82
CA LEU A 24 -6.73 4.80 -6.25
C LEU A 24 -5.28 5.29 -6.06
N ALA A 25 -4.74 5.08 -4.88
CA ALA A 25 -3.57 5.79 -4.41
C ALA A 25 -2.55 4.95 -3.65
N GLY A 26 -2.99 3.94 -2.93
CA GLY A 26 -2.10 3.08 -2.16
C GLY A 26 -1.87 3.51 -0.70
N GLY A 27 -2.86 4.18 -0.10
CA GLY A 27 -2.83 4.62 1.30
C GLY A 27 -3.82 3.88 2.22
N GLY A 28 -4.25 2.66 1.86
CA GLY A 28 -5.31 1.95 2.60
C GLY A 28 -4.97 1.70 4.07
N SER A 29 -3.71 1.40 4.38
CA SER A 29 -3.28 1.19 5.77
C SER A 29 -3.43 2.44 6.64
N PHE A 30 -3.53 3.64 6.06
CA PHE A 30 -3.83 4.86 6.81
C PHE A 30 -5.23 4.84 7.46
N ILE A 31 -6.10 3.96 6.99
CA ILE A 31 -7.43 3.76 7.55
C ILE A 31 -7.45 2.52 8.45
N THR A 32 -6.93 1.39 7.97
CA THR A 32 -7.02 0.10 8.69
C THR A 32 -6.12 0.04 9.91
N LEU A 33 -4.91 0.62 9.86
CA LEU A 33 -3.98 0.58 10.99
C LEU A 33 -4.52 1.35 12.21
N PRO A 34 -4.96 2.62 12.12
CA PRO A 34 -5.57 3.30 13.25
C PRO A 34 -6.85 2.62 13.76
N ALA A 35 -7.65 2.05 12.86
CA ALA A 35 -8.85 1.31 13.26
C ALA A 35 -8.51 0.09 14.13
N LEU A 36 -7.46 -0.66 13.78
CA LEU A 36 -7.01 -1.82 14.55
C LEU A 36 -6.37 -1.41 15.88
N ILE A 37 -5.56 -0.34 15.90
CA ILE A 37 -4.98 0.21 17.14
C ILE A 37 -6.11 0.70 18.07
N PHE A 38 -7.13 1.35 17.53
CA PHE A 38 -8.31 1.81 18.31
C PHE A 38 -9.06 0.64 18.95
N LEU A 39 -9.04 -0.53 18.35
CA LEU A 39 -9.60 -1.77 18.93
C LEU A 39 -8.66 -2.47 19.93
N GLY A 40 -7.51 -1.87 20.26
CA GLY A 40 -6.58 -2.34 21.27
C GLY A 40 -5.54 -3.34 20.77
N ILE A 41 -5.37 -3.49 19.45
CA ILE A 41 -4.32 -4.35 18.88
C ILE A 41 -2.99 -3.60 18.95
N SER A 42 -1.92 -4.29 19.36
CA SER A 42 -0.58 -3.70 19.42
C SER A 42 -0.12 -3.19 18.05
N PRO A 43 0.70 -2.15 17.98
CA PRO A 43 1.02 -1.46 16.72
C PRO A 43 1.64 -2.36 15.65
N ILE A 44 2.57 -3.23 16.01
CA ILE A 44 3.16 -4.17 15.04
C ILE A 44 2.11 -5.18 14.58
N ASN A 45 1.32 -5.77 15.50
CA ASN A 45 0.24 -6.67 15.14
C ASN A 45 -0.84 -5.98 14.30
N ALA A 46 -1.16 -4.72 14.59
CA ALA A 46 -2.09 -3.93 13.81
C ALA A 46 -1.57 -3.69 12.36
N ASN A 47 -0.27 -3.40 12.21
CA ASN A 47 0.36 -3.22 10.90
C ASN A 47 0.38 -4.53 10.08
N THR A 48 0.78 -5.64 10.69
CA THR A 48 0.83 -6.96 10.01
C THR A 48 -0.57 -7.48 9.68
N THR A 49 -1.53 -7.29 10.59
CA THR A 49 -2.95 -7.60 10.40
C THR A 49 -3.57 -6.76 9.29
N SER A 50 -3.27 -5.46 9.28
CA SER A 50 -3.67 -4.55 8.19
C SER A 50 -3.11 -5.02 6.85
N ALA A 51 -1.82 -5.35 6.76
CA ALA A 51 -1.19 -5.84 5.54
C ALA A 51 -1.86 -7.14 5.04
N ALA A 52 -2.11 -8.10 5.93
CA ALA A 52 -2.78 -9.35 5.61
C ALA A 52 -4.22 -9.11 5.11
N SER A 53 -4.97 -8.25 5.79
CA SER A 53 -6.37 -7.95 5.44
C SER A 53 -6.50 -7.20 4.11
N LEU A 54 -5.51 -6.42 3.72
CA LEU A 54 -5.50 -5.64 2.47
C LEU A 54 -4.98 -6.44 1.26
N LEU A 55 -4.36 -7.60 1.49
CA LEU A 55 -3.83 -8.43 0.41
C LEU A 55 -4.88 -8.81 -0.65
N PRO A 56 -6.09 -9.29 -0.30
CA PRO A 56 -7.15 -9.54 -1.27
C PRO A 56 -7.63 -8.25 -1.97
N GLY A 57 -7.52 -7.09 -1.31
CA GLY A 57 -7.82 -5.78 -1.90
C GLY A 57 -6.86 -5.41 -3.03
N TYR A 58 -5.56 -5.70 -2.87
CA TYR A 58 -4.58 -5.57 -3.95
C TYR A 58 -4.89 -6.53 -5.10
N PHE A 59 -5.24 -7.79 -4.81
CA PHE A 59 -5.66 -8.74 -5.83
C PHE A 59 -6.93 -8.30 -6.56
N GLY A 60 -7.94 -7.81 -5.85
CA GLY A 60 -9.14 -7.20 -6.44
C GLY A 60 -8.80 -6.04 -7.39
N SER A 61 -7.83 -5.20 -6.99
CA SER A 61 -7.32 -4.12 -7.84
C SER A 61 -6.64 -4.65 -9.10
N VAL A 62 -5.82 -5.70 -8.97
CA VAL A 62 -5.16 -6.37 -10.13
C VAL A 62 -6.21 -6.86 -11.11
N ILE A 63 -7.27 -7.53 -10.65
CA ILE A 63 -8.38 -7.96 -11.50
C ILE A 63 -9.09 -6.76 -12.14
N GLY A 64 -9.31 -5.69 -11.37
CA GLY A 64 -9.93 -4.47 -11.86
C GLY A 64 -9.15 -3.79 -13.00
N PHE A 65 -7.83 -3.89 -13.01
CA PHE A 65 -6.94 -3.34 -14.04
C PHE A 65 -6.57 -4.34 -15.16
N LYS A 66 -7.14 -5.56 -15.21
CA LYS A 66 -6.72 -6.66 -16.07
C LYS A 66 -6.49 -6.29 -17.55
N ASN A 67 -7.30 -5.39 -18.09
CA ASN A 67 -7.20 -5.00 -19.50
C ASN A 67 -5.96 -4.15 -19.80
N LEU A 68 -5.44 -3.41 -18.80
CA LEU A 68 -4.29 -2.53 -18.97
C LEU A 68 -2.95 -3.29 -19.02
N TYR A 69 -2.91 -4.54 -18.51
CA TYR A 69 -1.67 -5.34 -18.56
C TYR A 69 -1.32 -5.85 -19.95
N ARG A 70 -2.27 -5.84 -20.92
CA ARG A 70 -2.05 -6.33 -22.28
C ARG A 70 -1.04 -5.49 -23.04
N ASP A 71 -1.00 -4.20 -22.74
CA ASP A 71 -0.18 -3.19 -23.44
C ASP A 71 1.19 -2.99 -22.77
N LEU A 72 1.50 -3.78 -21.73
CA LEU A 72 2.70 -3.60 -20.92
C LEU A 72 3.80 -4.60 -21.29
N ASP A 73 5.05 -4.16 -21.22
CA ASP A 73 6.24 -5.00 -21.43
C ASP A 73 6.38 -6.03 -20.28
N ARG A 74 6.08 -7.30 -20.58
CA ARG A 74 6.09 -8.40 -19.62
C ARG A 74 7.48 -8.61 -18.98
N LYS A 75 8.57 -8.46 -19.73
CA LYS A 75 9.91 -8.64 -19.18
C LYS A 75 10.22 -7.58 -18.13
N HIS A 76 9.89 -6.33 -18.44
CA HIS A 76 10.07 -5.22 -17.51
C HIS A 76 9.25 -5.41 -16.23
N ILE A 77 7.99 -5.81 -16.35
CA ILE A 77 7.12 -6.08 -15.18
C ILE A 77 7.67 -7.22 -14.32
N ILE A 78 8.10 -8.33 -14.94
CA ILE A 78 8.67 -9.46 -14.20
C ILE A 78 9.92 -9.01 -13.43
N THR A 79 10.80 -8.23 -14.04
CA THR A 79 11.98 -7.68 -13.36
C THR A 79 11.60 -6.83 -12.15
N LEU A 80 10.66 -5.90 -12.31
CA LEU A 80 10.19 -5.07 -11.20
C LEU A 80 9.53 -5.92 -10.09
N ALA A 81 8.73 -6.91 -10.47
CA ALA A 81 8.08 -7.83 -9.54
C ALA A 81 9.09 -8.66 -8.73
N SER A 82 10.13 -9.17 -9.38
CA SER A 82 11.20 -9.93 -8.72
C SER A 82 11.98 -9.06 -7.74
N ILE A 83 12.35 -7.83 -8.14
CA ILE A 83 13.02 -6.86 -7.27
C ILE A 83 12.12 -6.53 -6.07
N ALA A 84 10.85 -6.22 -6.32
CA ALA A 84 9.90 -5.85 -5.27
C ALA A 84 9.71 -6.99 -4.26
N SER A 85 9.50 -8.21 -4.73
CA SER A 85 9.32 -9.39 -3.87
C SER A 85 10.57 -9.69 -3.04
N ALA A 86 11.75 -9.68 -3.65
CA ALA A 86 13.01 -9.94 -2.94
C ALA A 86 13.32 -8.86 -1.90
N SER A 87 13.14 -7.58 -2.25
CA SER A 87 13.41 -6.47 -1.33
C SER A 87 12.42 -6.40 -0.17
N SER A 88 11.16 -6.83 -0.36
CA SER A 88 10.16 -6.84 0.70
C SER A 88 10.48 -7.81 1.84
N VAL A 89 11.24 -8.87 1.56
CA VAL A 89 11.74 -9.80 2.60
C VAL A 89 12.53 -9.04 3.65
N LEU A 90 13.45 -8.15 3.22
CA LEU A 90 14.27 -7.36 4.15
C LEU A 90 13.39 -6.46 5.02
N GLY A 91 12.39 -5.79 4.43
CA GLY A 91 11.46 -4.95 5.17
C GLY A 91 10.64 -5.73 6.20
N ALA A 92 10.09 -6.88 5.81
CA ALA A 92 9.32 -7.72 6.71
C ALA A 92 10.18 -8.27 7.87
N LEU A 93 11.41 -8.71 7.59
CA LEU A 93 12.35 -9.15 8.62
C LEU A 93 12.75 -8.01 9.56
N LEU A 94 12.94 -6.80 9.05
CA LEU A 94 13.19 -5.63 9.90
C LEU A 94 12.01 -5.36 10.84
N LEU A 95 10.77 -5.43 10.34
CA LEU A 95 9.59 -5.18 11.17
C LEU A 95 9.48 -6.17 12.33
N ILE A 96 9.56 -7.47 12.08
CA ILE A 96 9.41 -8.49 13.13
C ILE A 96 10.54 -8.46 14.17
N ASN A 97 11.66 -7.81 13.87
CA ASN A 97 12.75 -7.56 14.81
C ASN A 97 12.71 -6.16 15.44
N THR A 98 11.69 -5.37 15.17
CA THR A 98 11.47 -4.03 15.75
C THR A 98 10.59 -4.17 17.00
N LYS A 99 10.83 -3.34 18.02
CA LYS A 99 9.94 -3.24 19.19
C LYS A 99 8.77 -2.30 18.91
N ASP A 100 7.62 -2.53 19.55
CA ASP A 100 6.40 -1.72 19.37
C ASP A 100 6.67 -0.22 19.63
N GLU A 101 7.47 0.11 20.67
CA GLU A 101 7.76 1.50 21.03
C GLU A 101 8.54 2.23 19.91
N VAL A 102 9.50 1.50 19.29
CA VAL A 102 10.29 2.03 18.17
C VAL A 102 9.38 2.19 16.94
N PHE A 103 8.53 1.21 16.68
CA PHE A 103 7.60 1.27 15.55
C PHE A 103 6.62 2.44 15.67
N ILE A 104 6.01 2.65 16.85
CA ILE A 104 5.11 3.79 17.11
C ILE A 104 5.83 5.12 16.86
N SER A 105 7.04 5.28 17.37
CA SER A 105 7.80 6.53 17.21
C SER A 105 8.16 6.83 15.76
N LEU A 106 8.35 5.79 14.93
CA LEU A 106 8.63 5.92 13.50
C LEU A 106 7.38 6.17 12.65
N LEU A 107 6.21 5.74 13.12
CA LEU A 107 4.97 5.71 12.34
C LEU A 107 4.60 7.08 11.72
N PRO A 108 4.56 8.19 12.48
CA PRO A 108 4.22 9.50 11.91
C PRO A 108 5.21 9.94 10.82
N TRP A 109 6.50 9.66 11.02
CA TRP A 109 7.56 9.99 10.07
C TRP A 109 7.47 9.19 8.79
N LEU A 110 7.12 7.90 8.88
CA LEU A 110 6.92 7.03 7.72
C LEU A 110 5.74 7.50 6.87
N ILE A 111 4.64 7.92 7.49
CA ILE A 111 3.46 8.44 6.78
C ILE A 111 3.76 9.81 6.17
N LEU A 112 4.43 10.68 6.92
CA LEU A 112 4.85 11.98 6.43
C LEU A 112 5.78 11.84 5.22
N LEU A 113 6.78 10.97 5.30
CA LEU A 113 7.71 10.69 4.20
C LEU A 113 6.97 10.23 2.95
N ALA A 114 6.04 9.25 3.08
CA ALA A 114 5.25 8.78 1.96
C ALA A 114 4.39 9.90 1.35
N THR A 115 3.79 10.74 2.19
CA THR A 115 2.97 11.88 1.74
C THR A 115 3.82 12.93 1.00
N LEU A 116 5.00 13.27 1.54
CA LEU A 116 5.94 14.21 0.91
C LEU A 116 6.47 13.67 -0.42
N LEU A 117 6.89 12.40 -0.48
CA LEU A 117 7.31 11.76 -1.73
C LEU A 117 6.22 11.85 -2.81
N PHE A 118 4.95 11.76 -2.42
CA PHE A 118 3.85 11.90 -3.35
C PHE A 118 3.63 13.35 -3.82
N ILE A 119 3.76 14.32 -2.94
CA ILE A 119 3.62 15.75 -3.27
C ILE A 119 4.72 16.19 -4.22
N PHE A 120 5.96 15.84 -3.88
CA PHE A 120 7.15 16.22 -4.63
C PHE A 120 7.44 15.31 -5.82
N ASN A 121 6.58 14.32 -6.08
CA ASN A 121 6.72 13.48 -7.27
C ASN A 121 6.73 14.37 -8.50
N PRO A 122 7.88 14.49 -9.20
CA PRO A 122 8.05 15.45 -10.29
C PRO A 122 7.00 15.15 -11.37
N LYS A 123 6.29 16.22 -11.76
CA LYS A 123 5.50 16.19 -12.99
C LYS A 123 6.44 15.73 -14.09
N ARG A 124 6.06 14.66 -14.76
CA ARG A 124 6.79 14.02 -15.85
C ARG A 124 7.62 15.00 -16.65
N SER A 125 8.93 14.88 -16.56
CA SER A 125 9.83 15.38 -17.59
C SER A 125 9.72 14.44 -18.79
N LYS A 126 9.55 14.99 -19.99
CA LYS A 126 9.66 14.22 -21.24
C LYS A 126 11.09 13.66 -21.32
N LYS A 127 11.30 12.49 -20.75
CA LYS A 127 12.58 11.78 -20.86
C LYS A 127 12.43 10.64 -21.85
N GLU A 128 13.44 10.57 -22.72
CA GLU A 128 13.57 9.56 -23.77
C GLU A 128 13.24 8.13 -23.30
N ASP A 129 12.68 7.36 -24.21
CA ASP A 129 12.32 5.95 -24.08
C ASP A 129 13.52 5.02 -23.77
N LYS A 130 14.16 5.18 -22.61
CA LYS A 130 15.20 4.26 -22.16
C LYS A 130 14.56 3.10 -21.38
N PRO A 131 14.81 1.84 -21.79
CA PRO A 131 14.34 0.68 -21.05
C PRO A 131 14.99 0.65 -19.66
N GLY A 132 14.18 0.49 -18.62
CA GLY A 132 14.60 0.14 -17.26
C GLY A 132 15.79 0.92 -16.73
N ASN A 133 15.55 2.15 -16.27
CA ASN A 133 16.59 2.98 -15.69
C ASN A 133 17.02 2.38 -14.33
N LEU A 134 18.33 2.26 -14.05
CA LEU A 134 18.88 1.84 -12.76
C LEU A 134 18.20 2.57 -11.59
N LEU A 135 17.92 3.86 -11.76
CA LEU A 135 17.23 4.68 -10.76
C LEU A 135 15.81 4.16 -10.44
N GLN A 136 15.07 3.66 -11.44
CA GLN A 136 13.75 3.05 -11.22
C GLN A 136 13.89 1.75 -10.42
N PHE A 137 14.84 0.89 -10.76
CA PHE A 137 15.06 -0.37 -10.05
C PHE A 137 15.48 -0.15 -8.60
N LEU A 138 16.38 0.79 -8.36
CA LEU A 138 16.77 1.21 -7.00
C LEU A 138 15.59 1.81 -6.24
N GLY A 139 14.81 2.68 -6.88
CA GLY A 139 13.61 3.27 -6.30
C GLY A 139 12.58 2.20 -5.90
N VAL A 140 12.31 1.24 -6.80
CA VAL A 140 11.39 0.12 -6.51
C VAL A 140 11.94 -0.77 -5.40
N SER A 141 13.25 -1.05 -5.38
CA SER A 141 13.89 -1.82 -4.30
C SER A 141 13.69 -1.14 -2.93
N LEU A 142 14.06 0.15 -2.83
CA LEU A 142 13.93 0.91 -1.57
C LEU A 142 12.48 1.00 -1.10
N VAL A 143 11.56 1.29 -2.02
CA VAL A 143 10.13 1.36 -1.70
C VAL A 143 9.58 -0.01 -1.31
N SER A 144 10.13 -1.09 -1.82
CA SER A 144 9.68 -2.44 -1.46
C SER A 144 10.22 -2.88 -0.09
N VAL A 145 11.42 -2.46 0.32
CA VAL A 145 11.89 -2.59 1.70
C VAL A 145 10.96 -1.80 2.64
N TYR A 146 10.67 -0.54 2.29
CA TYR A 146 9.71 0.26 3.04
C TYR A 146 8.34 -0.42 3.13
N GLY A 147 7.78 -0.92 2.02
CA GLY A 147 6.48 -1.57 1.98
C GLY A 147 6.42 -2.91 2.72
N GLY A 148 7.55 -3.63 2.79
CA GLY A 148 7.69 -4.83 3.61
C GLY A 148 7.72 -4.52 5.12
N TYR A 149 8.28 -3.37 5.50
CA TYR A 149 8.31 -2.88 6.88
C TYR A 149 6.98 -2.21 7.27
N PHE A 150 6.49 -1.33 6.42
CA PHE A 150 5.29 -0.54 6.66
C PHE A 150 4.46 -0.40 5.39
N ASN A 151 3.25 -0.97 5.40
CA ASN A 151 2.39 -1.00 4.23
C ASN A 151 1.65 0.34 3.97
N GLY A 152 1.69 1.27 4.93
CA GLY A 152 1.03 2.57 4.81
C GLY A 152 1.70 3.47 3.77
N GLY A 153 0.94 3.99 2.82
CA GLY A 153 1.46 4.84 1.75
C GLY A 153 2.31 4.11 0.69
N LEU A 154 2.41 2.77 0.78
CA LEU A 154 3.17 1.94 -0.15
C LEU A 154 2.87 2.26 -1.62
N GLY A 155 1.60 2.35 -1.98
CA GLY A 155 1.24 2.60 -3.37
C GLY A 155 1.65 3.99 -3.85
N ILE A 156 1.65 4.97 -2.95
CA ILE A 156 2.12 6.33 -3.22
C ILE A 156 3.61 6.32 -3.55
N ALA A 157 4.40 5.70 -2.66
CA ALA A 157 5.84 5.56 -2.84
C ALA A 157 6.18 4.72 -4.09
N THR A 158 5.41 3.65 -4.36
CA THR A 158 5.57 2.83 -5.57
C THR A 158 5.27 3.63 -6.84
N LEU A 159 4.23 4.46 -6.86
CA LEU A 159 3.96 5.35 -8.01
C LEU A 159 5.10 6.33 -8.22
N ALA A 160 5.68 6.88 -7.16
CA ALA A 160 6.84 7.76 -7.25
C ALA A 160 8.06 7.02 -7.85
N ALA A 161 8.38 5.82 -7.36
CA ALA A 161 9.48 5.01 -7.90
C ALA A 161 9.24 4.59 -9.36
N LEU A 162 8.03 4.21 -9.73
CA LEU A 162 7.68 3.85 -11.11
C LEU A 162 7.79 5.04 -12.07
N SER A 163 7.51 6.25 -11.61
CA SER A 163 7.62 7.46 -12.43
C SER A 163 9.07 7.88 -12.77
N LEU A 164 10.06 7.25 -12.15
CA LEU A 164 11.49 7.42 -12.50
C LEU A 164 11.88 6.67 -13.80
N GLY A 165 11.01 5.79 -14.27
CA GLY A 165 11.22 4.99 -15.48
C GLY A 165 10.56 5.58 -16.71
N ARG A 166 10.07 4.68 -17.60
CA ARG A 166 9.40 5.05 -18.86
C ARG A 166 8.15 5.90 -18.62
N GLU A 167 7.85 6.77 -19.56
CA GLU A 167 6.57 7.49 -19.59
C GLU A 167 5.41 6.53 -19.78
N MET A 168 4.53 6.49 -18.80
CA MET A 168 3.29 5.71 -18.82
C MET A 168 2.12 6.58 -18.35
N THR A 169 0.92 6.25 -18.77
CA THR A 169 -0.27 6.92 -18.22
C THR A 169 -0.43 6.54 -16.75
N ILE A 170 -1.06 7.41 -15.97
CA ILE A 170 -1.34 7.13 -14.56
C ILE A 170 -2.12 5.83 -14.37
N LYS A 171 -2.97 5.47 -15.33
CA LYS A 171 -3.74 4.22 -15.32
C LYS A 171 -2.82 3.00 -15.41
N HIS A 172 -1.82 3.00 -16.31
CA HIS A 172 -0.84 1.93 -16.42
C HIS A 172 0.08 1.87 -15.19
N LEU A 173 0.54 3.03 -14.69
CA LEU A 173 1.31 3.08 -13.45
C LEU A 173 0.51 2.53 -12.26
N SER A 174 -0.79 2.84 -12.16
CA SER A 174 -1.67 2.31 -11.11
C SER A 174 -1.89 0.80 -11.24
N ALA A 175 -1.95 0.27 -12.45
CA ALA A 175 -2.00 -1.17 -12.68
C ALA A 175 -0.71 -1.85 -12.19
N ILE A 176 0.48 -1.37 -12.64
CA ILE A 176 1.78 -1.91 -12.20
C ILE A 176 1.92 -1.79 -10.68
N LYS A 177 1.61 -0.63 -10.10
CA LYS A 177 1.61 -0.41 -8.65
C LYS A 177 0.78 -1.48 -7.94
N SER A 178 -0.45 -1.74 -8.38
CA SER A 178 -1.33 -2.72 -7.74
C SER A 178 -0.75 -4.14 -7.79
N LEU A 179 -0.13 -4.51 -8.91
CA LEU A 179 0.54 -5.80 -9.07
C LEU A 179 1.76 -5.91 -8.14
N LEU A 180 2.63 -4.90 -8.13
CA LEU A 180 3.80 -4.90 -7.25
C LEU A 180 3.39 -4.92 -5.77
N SER A 181 2.41 -4.11 -5.38
CA SER A 181 1.88 -4.10 -4.01
C SER A 181 1.30 -5.46 -3.62
N PHE A 182 0.58 -6.14 -4.52
CA PHE A 182 0.09 -7.50 -4.27
C PHE A 182 1.24 -8.48 -4.02
N LEU A 183 2.23 -8.51 -4.90
CA LEU A 183 3.33 -9.48 -4.83
C LEU A 183 4.23 -9.25 -3.60
N LEU A 184 4.68 -8.01 -3.38
CA LEU A 184 5.54 -7.71 -2.23
C LEU A 184 4.81 -7.90 -0.89
N THR A 185 3.53 -7.52 -0.82
CA THR A 185 2.72 -7.73 0.41
C THR A 185 2.46 -9.22 0.63
N SER A 186 2.27 -10.03 -0.43
CA SER A 186 2.15 -11.48 -0.29
C SER A 186 3.38 -12.09 0.39
N VAL A 187 4.57 -11.68 -0.03
CA VAL A 187 5.83 -12.13 0.58
C VAL A 187 5.93 -11.71 2.04
N SER A 188 5.64 -10.44 2.34
CA SER A 188 5.68 -9.93 3.72
C SER A 188 4.67 -10.62 4.61
N VAL A 189 3.43 -10.83 4.13
CA VAL A 189 2.36 -11.51 4.88
C VAL A 189 2.73 -12.97 5.16
N CYS A 190 3.39 -13.67 4.24
CA CYS A 190 3.91 -15.02 4.54
C CYS A 190 4.90 -15.01 5.71
N ILE A 191 5.81 -14.02 5.78
CA ILE A 191 6.75 -13.88 6.89
C ILE A 191 5.99 -13.57 8.19
N PHE A 192 5.05 -12.64 8.18
CA PHE A 192 4.24 -12.26 9.35
C PHE A 192 3.37 -13.42 9.85
N PHE A 193 2.85 -14.23 8.93
CA PHE A 193 2.09 -15.44 9.26
C PHE A 193 2.95 -16.46 10.02
N ILE A 194 4.13 -16.78 9.48
CA ILE A 194 5.06 -17.73 10.10
C ILE A 194 5.54 -17.22 11.46
N SER A 195 5.70 -15.90 11.61
CA SER A 195 6.18 -15.27 12.85
C SER A 195 5.08 -15.03 13.89
N GLY A 196 3.80 -15.33 13.59
CA GLY A 196 2.68 -15.23 14.54
C GLY A 196 2.21 -13.82 14.86
N TYR A 197 2.56 -12.81 14.05
CA TYR A 197 2.19 -11.41 14.31
C TYR A 197 0.80 -11.00 13.77
N ILE A 198 0.05 -11.92 13.14
CA ILE A 198 -1.26 -11.60 12.56
C ILE A 198 -2.37 -11.90 13.56
N GLU A 199 -3.20 -10.89 13.86
CA GLU A 199 -4.40 -11.04 14.69
C GLU A 199 -5.60 -11.48 13.84
N TRP A 200 -5.96 -12.76 13.93
CA TRP A 200 -6.95 -13.39 13.04
C TRP A 200 -8.41 -13.02 13.33
N SER A 201 -8.71 -12.47 14.51
CA SER A 201 -10.07 -12.15 14.91
C SER A 201 -10.83 -11.27 13.93
N TYR A 202 -10.14 -10.39 13.22
CA TYR A 202 -10.73 -9.42 12.29
C TYR A 202 -10.33 -9.66 10.82
N VAL A 203 -9.23 -10.36 10.55
CA VAL A 203 -8.62 -10.48 9.22
C VAL A 203 -9.61 -11.01 8.19
N PHE A 204 -10.36 -12.06 8.48
CA PHE A 204 -11.28 -12.68 7.52
C PHE A 204 -12.37 -11.72 7.04
N TYR A 205 -12.97 -10.98 7.96
CA TYR A 205 -13.97 -9.96 7.62
C TYR A 205 -13.35 -8.86 6.75
N MET A 206 -12.20 -8.34 7.19
CA MET A 206 -11.50 -7.28 6.48
C MET A 206 -11.05 -7.71 5.06
N MET A 207 -10.62 -8.96 4.88
CA MET A 207 -10.22 -9.51 3.58
C MET A 207 -11.34 -9.43 2.54
N ILE A 208 -12.56 -9.81 2.92
CA ILE A 208 -13.72 -9.79 2.01
C ILE A 208 -14.01 -8.35 1.58
N PHE A 209 -14.11 -7.44 2.54
CA PHE A 209 -14.45 -6.05 2.26
C PHE A 209 -13.32 -5.30 1.53
N SER A 210 -12.06 -5.60 1.83
CA SER A 210 -10.92 -5.01 1.11
C SER A 210 -10.84 -5.49 -0.34
N ALA A 211 -11.18 -6.77 -0.62
CA ALA A 211 -11.23 -7.30 -1.98
C ALA A 211 -12.26 -6.57 -2.83
N ILE A 212 -13.49 -6.42 -2.30
CA ILE A 212 -14.56 -5.68 -2.98
C ILE A 212 -14.14 -4.22 -3.16
N GLY A 213 -13.63 -3.58 -2.11
CA GLY A 213 -13.13 -2.22 -2.16
C GLY A 213 -12.03 -2.03 -3.20
N GLY A 214 -11.05 -2.93 -3.25
CA GLY A 214 -9.96 -2.89 -4.21
C GLY A 214 -10.43 -3.00 -5.67
N PHE A 215 -11.36 -3.89 -5.94
CA PHE A 215 -11.97 -4.01 -7.27
C PHE A 215 -12.76 -2.75 -7.65
N CYS A 216 -13.62 -2.26 -6.77
CA CYS A 216 -14.40 -1.03 -7.00
C CYS A 216 -13.47 0.19 -7.18
N GLY A 217 -12.46 0.33 -6.34
CA GLY A 217 -11.48 1.41 -6.43
C GLY A 217 -10.67 1.40 -7.73
N ALA A 218 -10.31 0.22 -8.25
CA ALA A 218 -9.65 0.11 -9.55
C ALA A 218 -10.54 0.60 -10.69
N LYS A 219 -11.83 0.31 -10.64
CA LYS A 219 -12.83 0.85 -11.61
C LYS A 219 -12.97 2.36 -11.46
N LEU A 220 -13.07 2.85 -10.23
CA LEU A 220 -13.19 4.27 -9.93
C LEU A 220 -11.94 5.06 -10.38
N THR A 221 -10.73 4.51 -10.20
CA THR A 221 -9.48 5.12 -10.70
C THR A 221 -9.52 5.37 -12.20
N GLN A 222 -10.17 4.49 -12.96
CA GLN A 222 -10.30 4.63 -14.39
C GLN A 222 -11.33 5.72 -14.80
N ALA A 223 -12.27 6.04 -13.91
CA ALA A 223 -13.35 7.00 -14.15
C ALA A 223 -13.05 8.41 -13.64
N LEU A 224 -12.36 8.54 -12.48
CA LEU A 224 -12.13 9.84 -11.84
C LEU A 224 -11.01 10.66 -12.48
N PRO A 225 -11.09 12.01 -12.40
CA PRO A 225 -9.98 12.90 -12.72
C PRO A 225 -8.80 12.68 -11.79
N GLU A 226 -7.59 12.61 -12.36
CA GLU A 226 -6.34 12.38 -11.62
C GLU A 226 -6.15 13.36 -10.44
N MET A 227 -6.51 14.64 -10.66
CA MET A 227 -6.33 15.69 -9.66
C MET A 227 -7.19 15.48 -8.41
N THR A 228 -8.40 14.96 -8.56
CA THR A 228 -9.30 14.66 -7.43
C THR A 228 -8.70 13.56 -6.55
N VAL A 229 -8.23 12.49 -7.19
CA VAL A 229 -7.55 11.38 -6.51
C VAL A 229 -6.32 11.90 -5.75
N ARG A 230 -5.48 12.69 -6.41
CA ARG A 230 -4.26 13.25 -5.84
C ARG A 230 -4.52 14.11 -4.59
N ARG A 231 -5.51 15.02 -4.66
CA ARG A 231 -5.88 15.87 -3.51
C ARG A 231 -6.37 15.07 -2.32
N PHE A 232 -7.17 14.04 -2.57
CA PHE A 232 -7.70 13.18 -1.51
C PHE A 232 -6.58 12.44 -0.77
N ILE A 233 -5.57 11.93 -1.50
CA ILE A 233 -4.41 11.25 -0.92
C ILE A 233 -3.61 12.18 -0.02
N ILE A 234 -3.27 13.37 -0.53
CA ILE A 234 -2.49 14.36 0.21
C ILE A 234 -3.22 14.74 1.50
N PHE A 235 -4.52 15.02 1.40
CA PHE A 235 -5.35 15.35 2.56
C PHE A 235 -5.33 14.24 3.61
N THR A 236 -5.58 12.99 3.19
CA THR A 236 -5.62 11.84 4.10
C THR A 236 -4.23 11.60 4.74
N GLY A 237 -3.15 11.70 3.96
CA GLY A 237 -1.80 11.53 4.47
C GLY A 237 -1.44 12.57 5.55
N PHE A 238 -1.73 13.84 5.32
CA PHE A 238 -1.50 14.88 6.35
C PHE A 238 -2.40 14.72 7.56
N LEU A 239 -3.69 14.43 7.36
CA LEU A 239 -4.62 14.22 8.46
C LEU A 239 -4.14 13.13 9.41
N VAL A 240 -3.77 11.96 8.86
CA VAL A 240 -3.28 10.84 9.67
C VAL A 240 -1.93 11.16 10.32
N THR A 241 -1.02 11.85 9.61
CA THR A 241 0.26 12.29 10.18
C THR A 241 0.02 13.17 11.41
N ILE A 242 -0.84 14.19 11.30
CA ILE A 242 -1.16 15.12 12.42
C ILE A 242 -1.77 14.34 13.58
N LEU A 243 -2.75 13.48 13.32
CA LEU A 243 -3.39 12.67 14.36
C LEU A 243 -2.39 11.80 15.13
N LEU A 244 -1.39 11.21 14.43
CA LEU A 244 -0.38 10.38 15.07
C LEU A 244 0.69 11.16 15.83
N PHE A 245 0.95 12.42 15.49
CA PHE A 245 1.81 13.30 16.30
C PHE A 245 1.13 13.83 17.56
N LEU A 246 -0.22 13.87 17.56
CA LEU A 246 -1.01 14.35 18.71
C LEU A 246 -1.35 13.22 19.69
N TYR A 247 -1.21 11.97 19.28
CA TYR A 247 -1.47 10.78 20.08
C TYR A 247 -0.20 10.31 20.80
#